data_9e770b830cebbbe9cc8cc7901143bf63
#
_entry.id   9e770b830cebbbe9cc8cc7901143bf63
#
_cell.length_a   1.000
_cell.length_b   1.000
_cell.length_c   1.000
_cell.angle_alpha   90.00
_cell.angle_beta   90.00
_cell.angle_gamma   90.00
#
_symmetry.space_group_name_H-M   'P 1'
#
loop_
_entity.id
_entity.type
_entity.pdbx_description
1 polymer ?
#
loop_
_entity_poly.entity_id
_entity_poly.type
_entity_poly.pdbx_seq_one_letter_code
_entity_poly.pdbx_strand_id
1 'polypeptide(L)'
;MQLLTPNEWMTKAASEIPDDQSAVLFMLHCERYTDPPDGDYSKLLLTPNGIKMANDIGTSINRKIRLLRSSPIERCKQTIREVIKFIPPEFAPTKDTEIKTSKDFFELLGNPSPKESGGVGWFEYFHYLQEHDVEAAQGISLEAETKHILDAIFAETLDSREAASYTDDSSTTAPLDLICSHDCHVIVLASALFDHKTDMSLTSKWCQFAEGLLFYGSRRNFTAFWRGQKKTFVDYL
;
A
#
# COMPACT_ATOMS: atom_id res chain seq x y z
N MET A 1 -25.84 -0.34 -1.30
CA MET A 1 -24.75 -0.30 -2.30
C MET A 1 -23.80 -1.42 -1.93
N GLN A 2 -23.59 -2.41 -2.82
CA GLN A 2 -22.68 -3.53 -2.55
C GLN A 2 -21.26 -2.97 -2.59
N LEU A 3 -20.49 -3.21 -1.52
CA LEU A 3 -19.07 -2.84 -1.47
C LEU A 3 -18.33 -3.74 -2.48
N LEU A 4 -17.56 -3.13 -3.37
CA LEU A 4 -16.66 -3.86 -4.27
C LEU A 4 -15.58 -4.58 -3.45
N THR A 5 -15.19 -5.76 -3.89
CA THR A 5 -14.00 -6.43 -3.33
C THR A 5 -12.74 -5.60 -3.60
N PRO A 6 -11.65 -5.77 -2.81
CA PRO A 6 -10.39 -5.07 -3.07
C PRO A 6 -9.94 -5.16 -4.53
N ASN A 7 -10.00 -6.34 -5.13
CA ASN A 7 -9.58 -6.52 -6.52
C ASN A 7 -10.49 -5.78 -7.52
N GLU A 8 -11.81 -5.80 -7.33
CA GLU A 8 -12.76 -5.13 -8.24
C GLU A 8 -12.58 -3.61 -8.27
N TRP A 9 -12.45 -2.97 -7.08
CA TRP A 9 -12.29 -1.53 -7.09
C TRP A 9 -10.89 -1.09 -7.56
N MET A 10 -9.83 -1.86 -7.26
CA MET A 10 -8.47 -1.57 -7.74
C MET A 10 -8.38 -1.70 -9.26
N THR A 11 -8.97 -2.73 -9.85
CA THR A 11 -9.05 -2.88 -11.31
C THR A 11 -9.77 -1.71 -11.96
N LYS A 12 -10.90 -1.28 -11.37
CA LYS A 12 -11.63 -0.11 -11.84
C LYS A 12 -10.79 1.16 -11.72
N ALA A 13 -10.16 1.39 -10.58
CA ALA A 13 -9.29 2.55 -10.36
C ALA A 13 -8.11 2.57 -11.36
N ALA A 14 -7.51 1.42 -11.62
CA ALA A 14 -6.40 1.31 -12.58
C ALA A 14 -6.80 1.73 -14.00
N SER A 15 -8.05 1.48 -14.41
CA SER A 15 -8.56 1.91 -15.71
C SER A 15 -8.82 3.42 -15.82
N GLU A 16 -8.82 4.14 -14.71
CA GLU A 16 -8.99 5.60 -14.67
C GLU A 16 -7.66 6.38 -14.64
N ILE A 17 -6.53 5.67 -14.55
CA ILE A 17 -5.20 6.29 -14.59
C ILE A 17 -4.84 6.61 -16.04
N PRO A 18 -4.44 7.87 -16.36
CA PRO A 18 -3.99 8.22 -17.71
C PRO A 18 -2.80 7.34 -18.14
N ASP A 19 -2.76 6.97 -19.42
CA ASP A 19 -1.74 6.04 -19.93
C ASP A 19 -0.32 6.62 -19.87
N ASP A 20 -0.18 7.94 -19.89
CA ASP A 20 1.08 8.66 -19.77
C ASP A 20 1.55 8.89 -18.34
N GLN A 21 0.80 8.45 -17.34
CA GLN A 21 1.11 8.63 -15.92
C GLN A 21 1.58 7.31 -15.29
N SER A 22 2.76 7.34 -14.65
CA SER A 22 3.21 6.25 -13.78
C SER A 22 2.29 6.11 -12.59
N ALA A 23 2.05 4.88 -12.18
CA ALA A 23 1.18 4.55 -11.06
C ALA A 23 1.94 3.84 -9.94
N VAL A 24 1.40 3.92 -8.73
CA VAL A 24 1.87 3.16 -7.57
C VAL A 24 0.68 2.45 -6.94
N LEU A 25 0.74 1.14 -6.85
CA LEU A 25 -0.16 0.34 -6.01
C LEU A 25 0.51 0.10 -4.66
N PHE A 26 0.01 0.77 -3.63
CA PHE A 26 0.42 0.61 -2.24
C PHE A 26 -0.62 -0.21 -1.48
N MET A 27 -0.28 -1.40 -1.02
CA MET A 27 -1.26 -2.36 -0.53
C MET A 27 -0.85 -3.06 0.77
N LEU A 28 -1.86 -3.47 1.56
CA LEU A 28 -1.73 -4.45 2.62
C LEU A 28 -1.37 -5.82 2.03
N HIS A 29 -0.54 -6.59 2.73
CA HIS A 29 -0.29 -7.99 2.39
C HIS A 29 -1.61 -8.80 2.31
N CYS A 30 -1.59 -9.89 1.57
CA CYS A 30 -2.71 -10.83 1.46
C CYS A 30 -2.93 -11.61 2.77
N GLU A 31 -4.03 -12.35 2.85
CA GLU A 31 -4.43 -13.10 4.04
C GLU A 31 -3.30 -13.98 4.57
N ARG A 32 -3.04 -13.88 5.86
CA ARG A 32 -2.02 -14.64 6.59
C ARG A 32 -2.63 -15.52 7.67
N TYR A 33 -1.89 -16.49 8.14
CA TYR A 33 -2.25 -17.23 9.36
C TYR A 33 -2.34 -16.27 10.56
N THR A 34 -3.18 -16.58 11.53
CA THR A 34 -3.46 -15.72 12.70
C THR A 34 -2.64 -16.09 13.93
N ASP A 35 -2.35 -17.37 14.09
CA ASP A 35 -1.80 -17.93 15.31
C ASP A 35 -0.41 -18.52 15.08
N PRO A 36 0.67 -17.75 15.39
CA PRO A 36 2.01 -18.30 15.30
C PRO A 36 2.27 -19.29 16.45
N PRO A 37 2.83 -20.48 16.17
CA PRO A 37 3.09 -21.49 17.19
C PRO A 37 4.03 -21.04 18.30
N ASP A 38 4.91 -20.09 17.99
CA ASP A 38 5.94 -19.52 18.89
C ASP A 38 5.61 -18.11 19.38
N GLY A 39 4.42 -17.58 19.05
CA GLY A 39 4.01 -16.22 19.38
C GLY A 39 4.70 -15.12 18.54
N ASP A 40 5.52 -15.50 17.55
CA ASP A 40 6.22 -14.55 16.68
C ASP A 40 5.41 -14.23 15.41
N TYR A 41 4.61 -13.18 15.46
CA TYR A 41 3.79 -12.72 14.35
C TYR A 41 4.60 -12.28 13.12
N SER A 42 5.91 -12.00 13.24
CA SER A 42 6.74 -11.62 12.11
C SER A 42 6.98 -12.77 11.13
N LYS A 43 6.88 -14.02 11.61
CA LYS A 43 7.10 -15.24 10.83
C LYS A 43 5.85 -15.76 10.12
N LEU A 44 4.67 -15.17 10.37
CA LEU A 44 3.43 -15.62 9.73
C LEU A 44 3.49 -15.44 8.22
N LEU A 45 3.21 -16.54 7.51
CA LEU A 45 3.12 -16.61 6.06
C LEU A 45 1.67 -16.47 5.58
N LEU A 46 1.48 -16.36 4.26
CA LEU A 46 0.16 -16.33 3.66
C LEU A 46 -0.55 -17.67 3.79
N THR A 47 -1.87 -17.61 3.96
CA THR A 47 -2.75 -18.77 3.83
C THR A 47 -2.89 -19.19 2.36
N PRO A 48 -3.41 -20.38 2.04
CA PRO A 48 -3.79 -20.74 0.67
C PRO A 48 -4.75 -19.73 0.04
N ASN A 49 -5.69 -19.16 0.82
CA ASN A 49 -6.57 -18.10 0.35
C ASN A 49 -5.80 -16.80 0.08
N GLY A 50 -4.84 -16.44 0.94
CA GLY A 50 -3.96 -15.29 0.71
C GLY A 50 -3.12 -15.42 -0.56
N ILE A 51 -2.63 -16.62 -0.87
CA ILE A 51 -1.95 -16.91 -2.15
C ILE A 51 -2.91 -16.72 -3.33
N LYS A 52 -4.14 -17.23 -3.23
CA LYS A 52 -5.16 -17.01 -4.26
C LYS A 52 -5.46 -15.52 -4.46
N MET A 53 -5.63 -14.76 -3.38
CA MET A 53 -5.84 -13.30 -3.47
C MET A 53 -4.70 -12.61 -4.21
N ALA A 54 -3.45 -12.96 -3.92
CA ALA A 54 -2.28 -12.41 -4.60
C ALA A 54 -2.28 -12.75 -6.11
N ASN A 55 -2.66 -13.98 -6.46
CA ASN A 55 -2.78 -14.41 -7.84
C ASN A 55 -3.87 -13.64 -8.59
N ASP A 56 -5.04 -13.43 -7.96
CA ASP A 56 -6.15 -12.66 -8.53
C ASP A 56 -5.72 -11.18 -8.80
N ILE A 57 -4.91 -10.58 -7.91
CA ILE A 57 -4.32 -9.26 -8.15
C ILE A 57 -3.38 -9.31 -9.36
N GLY A 58 -2.47 -10.29 -9.39
CA GLY A 58 -1.50 -10.44 -10.48
C GLY A 58 -2.18 -10.48 -11.86
N THR A 59 -3.25 -11.25 -11.99
CA THR A 59 -4.02 -11.35 -13.26
C THR A 59 -4.69 -10.04 -13.67
N SER A 60 -4.92 -9.13 -12.73
CA SER A 60 -5.57 -7.83 -12.97
C SER A 60 -4.60 -6.72 -13.38
N ILE A 61 -3.30 -6.96 -13.28
CA ILE A 61 -2.28 -5.96 -13.63
C ILE A 61 -2.20 -5.86 -15.15
N ASN A 62 -2.38 -4.64 -15.65
CA ASN A 62 -2.38 -4.29 -17.07
C ASN A 62 -1.34 -3.20 -17.42
N ARG A 63 -0.32 -3.02 -16.57
CA ARG A 63 0.77 -2.08 -16.75
C ARG A 63 2.09 -2.76 -16.46
N LYS A 64 3.16 -2.37 -17.19
CA LYS A 64 4.50 -2.90 -16.97
C LYS A 64 4.95 -2.61 -15.53
N ILE A 65 5.35 -3.64 -14.81
CA ILE A 65 5.94 -3.46 -13.48
C ILE A 65 7.36 -2.94 -13.60
N ARG A 66 7.64 -1.80 -12.95
CA ARG A 66 8.96 -1.18 -12.89
C ARG A 66 9.69 -1.48 -11.59
N LEU A 67 9.04 -1.24 -10.46
CA LEU A 67 9.60 -1.42 -9.14
C LEU A 67 8.75 -2.35 -8.29
N LEU A 68 9.46 -3.15 -7.47
CA LEU A 68 8.88 -3.99 -6.44
C LEU A 68 9.47 -3.57 -5.10
N ARG A 69 8.63 -3.08 -4.19
CA ARG A 69 9.06 -2.66 -2.85
C ARG A 69 8.20 -3.31 -1.77
N SER A 70 8.78 -3.58 -0.62
CA SER A 70 8.10 -4.31 0.46
C SER A 70 8.58 -3.87 1.84
N SER A 71 7.69 -4.00 2.83
CA SER A 71 8.11 -4.21 4.20
C SER A 71 9.13 -5.37 4.28
N PRO A 72 10.10 -5.35 5.21
CA PRO A 72 11.05 -6.45 5.40
C PRO A 72 10.39 -7.75 5.89
N ILE A 73 9.13 -7.69 6.33
CA ILE A 73 8.40 -8.85 6.86
C ILE A 73 8.05 -9.84 5.74
N GLU A 74 8.24 -11.13 6.01
CA GLU A 74 8.19 -12.18 4.99
C GLU A 74 6.85 -12.27 4.27
N ARG A 75 5.71 -12.11 4.96
CA ARG A 75 4.37 -12.14 4.32
C ARG A 75 4.17 -11.06 3.27
N CYS A 76 4.78 -9.88 3.44
CA CYS A 76 4.71 -8.80 2.45
C CYS A 76 5.52 -9.17 1.20
N LYS A 77 6.74 -9.68 1.39
CA LYS A 77 7.58 -10.19 0.27
C LYS A 77 6.91 -11.38 -0.42
N GLN A 78 6.29 -12.28 0.34
CA GLN A 78 5.54 -13.41 -0.20
C GLN A 78 4.35 -12.93 -1.04
N THR A 79 3.60 -11.93 -0.56
CA THR A 79 2.52 -11.32 -1.35
C THR A 79 3.01 -10.86 -2.72
N ILE A 80 4.09 -10.10 -2.77
CA ILE A 80 4.66 -9.64 -4.06
C ILE A 80 5.09 -10.83 -4.92
N ARG A 81 5.80 -11.84 -4.36
CA ARG A 81 6.23 -13.02 -5.12
C ARG A 81 5.05 -13.79 -5.72
N GLU A 82 3.96 -13.89 -4.98
CA GLU A 82 2.76 -14.56 -5.49
C GLU A 82 2.04 -13.73 -6.55
N VAL A 83 1.96 -12.40 -6.39
CA VAL A 83 1.40 -11.48 -7.40
C VAL A 83 2.16 -11.61 -8.73
N ILE A 84 3.48 -11.51 -8.71
CA ILE A 84 4.26 -11.50 -9.97
C ILE A 84 4.20 -12.82 -10.76
N LYS A 85 3.87 -13.94 -10.14
CA LYS A 85 3.71 -15.23 -10.84
C LYS A 85 2.56 -15.23 -11.84
N PHE A 86 1.56 -14.38 -11.64
CA PHE A 86 0.33 -14.35 -12.42
C PHE A 86 0.13 -13.08 -13.23
N ILE A 87 1.12 -12.18 -13.21
CA ILE A 87 1.12 -11.02 -14.09
C ILE A 87 1.29 -11.51 -15.54
N PRO A 88 0.47 -11.02 -16.50
CA PRO A 88 0.66 -11.32 -17.90
C PRO A 88 2.11 -11.02 -18.35
N PRO A 89 2.74 -11.87 -19.18
CA PRO A 89 4.18 -11.76 -19.50
C PRO A 89 4.62 -10.39 -20.03
N GLU A 90 3.76 -9.72 -20.77
CA GLU A 90 3.98 -8.37 -21.32
C GLU A 90 4.09 -7.28 -20.25
N PHE A 91 3.45 -7.49 -19.07
CA PHE A 91 3.47 -6.56 -17.94
C PHE A 91 4.40 -7.01 -16.80
N ALA A 92 4.91 -8.24 -16.87
CA ALA A 92 5.76 -8.79 -15.83
C ALA A 92 7.07 -7.98 -15.65
N PRO A 93 7.60 -7.87 -14.43
CA PRO A 93 8.88 -7.23 -14.20
C PRO A 93 10.00 -7.96 -14.99
N THR A 94 11.11 -7.28 -15.18
CA THR A 94 12.30 -7.94 -15.77
C THR A 94 12.85 -9.00 -14.81
N LYS A 95 13.61 -9.97 -15.34
CA LYS A 95 14.20 -11.05 -14.51
C LYS A 95 15.14 -10.53 -13.42
N ASP A 96 15.71 -9.35 -13.62
CA ASP A 96 16.65 -8.72 -12.71
C ASP A 96 15.96 -7.77 -11.70
N THR A 97 14.62 -7.65 -11.77
CA THR A 97 13.86 -6.80 -10.83
C THR A 97 13.79 -7.46 -9.47
N GLU A 98 14.53 -6.93 -8.52
CA GLU A 98 14.53 -7.39 -7.12
C GLU A 98 13.43 -6.73 -6.30
N ILE A 99 12.95 -7.43 -5.27
CA ILE A 99 12.07 -6.86 -4.24
C ILE A 99 12.95 -6.07 -3.27
N LYS A 100 12.94 -4.75 -3.39
CA LYS A 100 13.61 -3.85 -2.44
C LYS A 100 12.82 -3.78 -1.14
N THR A 101 13.47 -3.94 0.00
CA THR A 101 12.83 -3.81 1.30
C THR A 101 13.15 -2.49 1.95
N SER A 102 12.16 -1.85 2.61
CA SER A 102 12.35 -0.67 3.44
C SER A 102 11.61 -0.80 4.77
N LYS A 103 12.21 -0.30 5.84
CA LYS A 103 11.56 -0.18 7.14
C LYS A 103 10.44 0.86 7.13
N ASP A 104 10.48 1.84 6.24
CA ASP A 104 9.43 2.84 6.06
C ASP A 104 8.06 2.22 5.70
N PHE A 105 8.04 0.97 5.29
CA PHE A 105 6.83 0.19 5.03
C PHE A 105 6.50 -0.80 6.16
N PHE A 106 7.19 -0.69 7.29
CA PHE A 106 6.98 -1.54 8.46
C PHE A 106 6.85 -0.75 9.77
N GLU A 107 7.68 0.26 9.97
CA GLU A 107 7.72 1.09 11.18
C GLU A 107 6.93 2.38 10.92
N LEU A 108 6.00 2.74 11.82
CA LEU A 108 5.43 4.08 11.87
C LEU A 108 6.33 4.96 12.73
N LEU A 109 6.33 6.26 12.46
CA LEU A 109 7.06 7.24 13.28
C LEU A 109 6.56 7.15 14.73
N GLY A 110 7.49 7.06 15.67
CA GLY A 110 7.18 7.02 17.10
C GLY A 110 6.41 5.81 17.58
N ASN A 111 6.44 4.75 16.79
CA ASN A 111 5.95 3.48 17.29
C ASN A 111 6.78 3.06 18.51
N PRO A 112 6.25 3.17 19.73
CA PRO A 112 6.88 2.50 20.84
C PRO A 112 6.86 1.02 20.51
N SER A 113 7.99 0.34 20.67
CA SER A 113 7.99 -1.12 20.52
C SER A 113 6.84 -1.69 21.36
N PRO A 114 6.23 -2.82 21.01
CA PRO A 114 5.18 -3.44 21.83
C PRO A 114 5.57 -3.63 23.30
N LYS A 115 6.88 -3.63 23.61
CA LYS A 115 7.41 -3.67 24.96
C LYS A 115 7.38 -2.30 25.67
N GLU A 116 7.54 -1.20 24.92
CA GLU A 116 7.58 0.17 25.47
C GLU A 116 6.19 0.79 25.56
N SER A 117 5.24 0.36 24.71
CA SER A 117 3.84 0.82 24.72
C SER A 117 2.97 0.19 25.79
N GLY A 118 3.52 -0.69 26.63
CA GLY A 118 2.72 -1.42 27.63
C GLY A 118 1.70 -2.37 27.01
N GLY A 119 1.89 -2.76 25.75
CA GLY A 119 1.00 -3.66 25.02
C GLY A 119 -0.19 -2.97 24.33
N VAL A 120 -0.18 -1.65 24.26
CA VAL A 120 -1.18 -0.92 23.44
C VAL A 120 -1.05 -1.38 21.99
N GLY A 121 -2.08 -2.00 21.48
CA GLY A 121 -2.09 -2.52 20.13
C GLY A 121 -2.13 -1.38 19.08
N TRP A 122 -1.80 -1.71 17.83
CA TRP A 122 -1.87 -0.77 16.71
C TRP A 122 -3.21 -0.06 16.58
N PHE A 123 -4.30 -0.72 16.91
CA PHE A 123 -5.66 -0.19 16.93
C PHE A 123 -5.82 0.99 17.89
N GLU A 124 -5.32 0.84 19.11
CA GLU A 124 -5.42 1.87 20.16
C GLU A 124 -4.53 3.05 19.83
N TYR A 125 -3.30 2.80 19.31
CA TYR A 125 -2.40 3.84 18.85
C TYR A 125 -3.00 4.64 17.70
N PHE A 126 -3.60 3.95 16.73
CA PHE A 126 -4.21 4.60 15.58
C PHE A 126 -5.45 5.41 15.97
N HIS A 127 -6.29 4.89 16.84
CA HIS A 127 -7.45 5.59 17.39
C HIS A 127 -7.01 6.85 18.15
N TYR A 128 -5.94 6.74 18.92
CA TYR A 128 -5.31 7.87 19.57
C TYR A 128 -4.87 8.95 18.56
N LEU A 129 -4.22 8.58 17.46
CA LEU A 129 -3.84 9.53 16.40
C LEU A 129 -5.03 10.20 15.71
N GLN A 130 -6.18 9.53 15.63
CA GLN A 130 -7.39 10.09 15.04
C GLN A 130 -8.17 11.03 15.97
N GLU A 131 -8.12 10.76 17.27
CA GLU A 131 -8.88 11.54 18.25
C GLU A 131 -8.12 12.77 18.75
N HIS A 132 -6.81 12.70 18.73
CA HIS A 132 -5.97 13.76 19.21
C HIS A 132 -5.25 14.39 18.02
N ASP A 133 -5.76 15.53 17.59
CA ASP A 133 -5.09 16.45 16.66
C ASP A 133 -3.86 17.05 17.38
N VAL A 134 -2.82 16.21 17.60
CA VAL A 134 -1.87 16.47 18.67
C VAL A 134 -0.49 16.70 18.11
N GLU A 135 -0.01 17.80 18.48
CA GLU A 135 1.25 17.95 19.22
C GLU A 135 1.32 17.01 20.45
N ALA A 136 1.00 15.72 20.29
CA ALA A 136 1.15 14.75 21.35
C ALA A 136 2.62 14.65 21.73
N ALA A 137 2.89 14.42 22.97
CA ALA A 137 4.12 14.48 23.72
C ALA A 137 5.40 13.86 23.09
N GLN A 138 5.38 13.44 21.85
CA GLN A 138 6.50 12.90 21.06
C GLN A 138 6.54 13.40 19.60
N GLY A 139 5.77 14.41 19.23
CA GLY A 139 5.86 15.02 17.89
C GLY A 139 5.29 14.19 16.74
N ILE A 140 4.40 13.23 17.01
CA ILE A 140 3.85 12.33 16.03
C ILE A 140 2.38 12.67 15.83
N SER A 141 2.05 13.08 14.61
CA SER A 141 0.69 13.37 14.18
C SER A 141 0.31 12.49 13.00
N LEU A 142 -0.99 12.35 12.74
CA LEU A 142 -1.47 11.70 11.53
C LEU A 142 -0.86 12.34 10.27
N GLU A 143 -0.67 13.66 10.29
CA GLU A 143 -0.01 14.42 9.22
C GLU A 143 1.45 14.00 9.03
N ALA A 144 2.24 13.91 10.10
CA ALA A 144 3.63 13.52 10.04
C ALA A 144 3.81 12.08 9.54
N GLU A 145 2.96 11.15 10.01
CA GLU A 145 2.93 9.77 9.54
C GLU A 145 2.56 9.69 8.05
N THR A 146 1.53 10.43 7.65
CA THR A 146 1.09 10.50 6.26
C THR A 146 2.21 11.01 5.36
N LYS A 147 2.88 12.10 5.79
CA LYS A 147 4.01 12.67 5.06
C LYS A 147 5.14 11.65 4.93
N HIS A 148 5.52 10.98 6.00
CA HIS A 148 6.56 9.95 6.00
C HIS A 148 6.26 8.83 4.99
N ILE A 149 5.04 8.27 5.05
CA ILE A 149 4.64 7.19 4.14
C ILE A 149 4.59 7.68 2.68
N LEU A 150 4.05 8.88 2.41
CA LEU A 150 4.02 9.43 1.06
C LEU A 150 5.42 9.74 0.53
N ASP A 151 6.34 10.24 1.37
CA ASP A 151 7.73 10.47 0.99
C ASP A 151 8.40 9.14 0.60
N ALA A 152 8.14 8.06 1.36
CA ALA A 152 8.65 6.73 1.03
C ALA A 152 8.00 6.15 -0.24
N ILE A 153 6.70 6.33 -0.46
CA ILE A 153 6.00 5.88 -1.67
C ILE A 153 6.60 6.54 -2.90
N PHE A 154 6.78 7.86 -2.87
CA PHE A 154 7.20 8.65 -4.02
C PHE A 154 8.73 8.81 -4.16
N ALA A 155 9.54 8.27 -3.24
CA ALA A 155 10.99 8.44 -3.24
C ALA A 155 11.68 8.03 -4.54
N GLU A 156 11.16 7.01 -5.21
CA GLU A 156 11.70 6.45 -6.46
C GLU A 156 10.68 6.54 -7.62
N THR A 157 9.60 7.31 -7.45
CA THR A 157 8.58 7.46 -8.49
C THR A 157 9.11 8.36 -9.59
N LEU A 158 9.00 7.91 -10.83
CA LEU A 158 9.42 8.69 -11.99
C LEU A 158 8.54 9.92 -12.16
N ASP A 159 9.14 11.04 -12.52
CA ASP A 159 8.35 12.13 -13.07
C ASP A 159 7.79 11.76 -14.46
N SER A 160 6.85 12.55 -14.96
CA SER A 160 6.17 12.25 -16.23
C SER A 160 7.12 12.23 -17.45
N ARG A 161 8.32 12.85 -17.38
CA ARG A 161 9.31 12.84 -18.46
C ARG A 161 10.13 11.54 -18.41
N GLU A 162 10.51 11.11 -17.23
CA GLU A 162 11.23 9.85 -17.01
C GLU A 162 10.31 8.66 -17.31
N ALA A 163 9.01 8.75 -16.94
CA ALA A 163 8.01 7.74 -17.26
C ALA A 163 7.87 7.52 -18.77
N ALA A 164 7.89 8.60 -19.57
CA ALA A 164 7.81 8.55 -21.03
C ALA A 164 9.04 7.86 -21.66
N SER A 165 10.23 7.94 -21.03
CA SER A 165 11.43 7.24 -21.50
C SER A 165 11.44 5.74 -21.18
N TYR A 166 10.56 5.30 -20.28
CA TYR A 166 10.43 3.89 -19.87
C TYR A 166 9.46 3.09 -20.75
N THR A 167 8.71 3.77 -21.62
CA THR A 167 7.92 3.10 -22.64
C THR A 167 8.88 2.52 -23.68
N ASP A 168 9.20 1.23 -23.54
CA ASP A 168 9.77 0.44 -24.62
C ASP A 168 8.82 0.54 -25.81
N ASP A 169 9.33 0.51 -27.05
CA ASP A 169 8.60 0.72 -28.32
C ASP A 169 7.28 -0.10 -28.45
N SER A 170 7.00 -1.00 -27.54
CA SER A 170 5.83 -1.88 -27.52
C SER A 170 4.76 -1.53 -26.45
N SER A 171 5.06 -0.70 -25.44
CA SER A 171 4.10 -0.36 -24.36
C SER A 171 3.57 1.07 -24.55
N THR A 172 2.25 1.20 -24.69
CA THR A 172 1.56 2.49 -24.78
C THR A 172 1.25 3.10 -23.42
N THR A 173 1.54 2.38 -22.32
CA THR A 173 1.17 2.80 -20.96
C THR A 173 2.40 2.96 -20.07
N ALA A 174 2.41 4.04 -19.29
CA ALA A 174 3.42 4.28 -18.27
C ALA A 174 3.40 3.20 -17.16
N PRO A 175 4.54 2.93 -16.51
CA PRO A 175 4.70 1.77 -15.63
C PRO A 175 3.94 1.86 -14.31
N LEU A 176 3.85 0.71 -13.63
CA LEU A 176 3.32 0.54 -12.29
C LEU A 176 4.42 0.13 -11.32
N ASP A 177 4.46 0.76 -10.17
CA ASP A 177 5.24 0.33 -9.00
C ASP A 177 4.33 -0.43 -8.03
N LEU A 178 4.80 -1.56 -7.53
CA LEU A 178 4.06 -2.36 -6.55
C LEU A 178 4.75 -2.30 -5.20
N ILE A 179 4.02 -1.85 -4.17
CA ILE A 179 4.51 -1.73 -2.80
C ILE A 179 3.59 -2.52 -1.87
N CYS A 180 4.17 -3.43 -1.09
CA CYS A 180 3.43 -4.19 -0.08
C CYS A 180 3.85 -3.81 1.34
N SER A 181 2.87 -3.47 2.16
CA SER A 181 3.03 -2.98 3.53
C SER A 181 2.01 -3.63 4.48
N HIS A 182 1.65 -2.93 5.55
CA HIS A 182 0.76 -3.38 6.61
C HIS A 182 -0.51 -2.53 6.68
N ASP A 183 -1.52 -3.05 7.36
CA ASP A 183 -2.83 -2.43 7.55
C ASP A 183 -2.74 -1.02 8.15
N CYS A 184 -1.88 -0.84 9.16
CA CYS A 184 -1.67 0.47 9.81
C CYS A 184 -1.27 1.56 8.81
N HIS A 185 -0.34 1.30 7.87
CA HIS A 185 0.09 2.27 6.87
C HIS A 185 -1.04 2.60 5.87
N VAL A 186 -1.79 1.59 5.44
CA VAL A 186 -2.93 1.78 4.54
C VAL A 186 -4.00 2.62 5.20
N ILE A 187 -4.30 2.35 6.48
CA ILE A 187 -5.32 3.09 7.25
C ILE A 187 -4.88 4.53 7.56
N VAL A 188 -3.59 4.77 7.88
CA VAL A 188 -3.05 6.13 8.04
C VAL A 188 -3.34 6.95 6.78
N LEU A 189 -2.97 6.44 5.61
CA LEU A 189 -3.22 7.12 4.33
C LEU A 189 -4.71 7.30 4.05
N ALA A 190 -5.53 6.26 4.28
CA ALA A 190 -6.97 6.35 4.06
C ALA A 190 -7.63 7.39 4.98
N SER A 191 -7.19 7.49 6.22
CA SER A 191 -7.69 8.49 7.18
C SER A 191 -7.31 9.90 6.78
N ALA A 192 -6.06 10.14 6.46
CA ALA A 192 -5.59 11.48 6.10
C ALA A 192 -6.10 11.96 4.74
N LEU A 193 -6.12 11.06 3.73
CA LEU A 193 -6.47 11.46 2.37
C LEU A 193 -7.98 11.41 2.09
N PHE A 194 -8.72 10.50 2.74
CA PHE A 194 -10.13 10.26 2.45
C PHE A 194 -11.07 10.51 3.63
N ASP A 195 -10.56 11.10 4.72
CA ASP A 195 -11.32 11.33 5.95
C ASP A 195 -11.93 10.03 6.50
N HIS A 196 -11.23 8.90 6.27
CA HIS A 196 -11.70 7.61 6.72
C HIS A 196 -11.59 7.48 8.24
N LYS A 197 -12.73 7.38 8.91
CA LYS A 197 -12.79 7.15 10.36
C LYS A 197 -12.91 5.66 10.63
N THR A 198 -11.94 5.12 11.34
CA THR A 198 -12.03 3.76 11.88
C THR A 198 -12.96 3.76 13.09
N ASP A 199 -13.75 2.70 13.20
CA ASP A 199 -14.59 2.47 14.36
C ASP A 199 -14.20 1.09 14.91
N MET A 200 -13.63 1.08 16.10
CA MET A 200 -13.13 -0.13 16.75
C MET A 200 -14.22 -1.20 16.97
N SER A 201 -15.49 -0.78 17.00
CA SER A 201 -16.62 -1.70 17.12
C SER A 201 -16.98 -2.41 15.80
N LEU A 202 -16.44 -1.96 14.66
CA LEU A 202 -16.78 -2.45 13.33
C LEU A 202 -15.54 -2.85 12.54
N THR A 203 -15.21 -4.13 12.54
CA THR A 203 -14.13 -4.71 11.72
C THR A 203 -14.23 -4.36 10.23
N SER A 204 -15.45 -4.08 9.73
CA SER A 204 -15.72 -3.65 8.36
C SER A 204 -15.13 -2.28 8.01
N LYS A 205 -14.78 -1.46 9.00
CA LYS A 205 -14.12 -0.16 8.79
C LYS A 205 -12.59 -0.25 8.78
N TRP A 206 -12.04 -1.38 9.18
CA TRP A 206 -10.61 -1.62 9.07
C TRP A 206 -10.23 -2.02 7.64
N CYS A 207 -8.93 -1.99 7.35
CA CYS A 207 -8.39 -2.44 6.08
C CYS A 207 -8.57 -3.95 5.91
N GLN A 208 -9.05 -4.38 4.75
CA GLN A 208 -9.14 -5.79 4.39
C GLN A 208 -7.82 -6.28 3.80
N PHE A 209 -7.54 -7.57 3.93
CA PHE A 209 -6.38 -8.18 3.26
C PHE A 209 -6.39 -7.88 1.77
N ALA A 210 -5.21 -7.63 1.22
CA ALA A 210 -5.01 -7.23 -0.17
C ALA A 210 -5.60 -5.85 -0.55
N GLU A 211 -6.14 -5.12 0.41
CA GLU A 211 -6.63 -3.76 0.16
C GLU A 211 -5.49 -2.76 0.14
N GLY A 212 -5.64 -1.69 -0.62
CA GLY A 212 -4.59 -0.69 -0.75
C GLY A 212 -5.08 0.63 -1.34
N LEU A 213 -4.17 1.54 -1.60
CA LEU A 213 -4.40 2.77 -2.34
C LEU A 213 -3.66 2.72 -3.67
N LEU A 214 -4.26 3.30 -4.69
CA LEU A 214 -3.63 3.47 -5.99
C LEU A 214 -3.36 4.95 -6.21
N PHE A 215 -2.13 5.27 -6.60
CA PHE A 215 -1.68 6.65 -6.81
C PHE A 215 -1.18 6.84 -8.23
N TYR A 216 -1.30 8.09 -8.73
CA TYR A 216 -0.52 8.56 -9.87
C TYR A 216 -0.19 10.05 -9.73
N GLY A 217 0.84 10.51 -10.41
CA GLY A 217 1.36 11.88 -10.31
C GLY A 217 2.68 11.96 -9.54
N SER A 218 2.98 13.13 -9.01
CA SER A 218 4.21 13.41 -8.26
C SER A 218 3.93 13.55 -6.76
N ARG A 219 4.99 13.56 -5.94
CA ARG A 219 4.91 13.69 -4.48
C ARG A 219 4.04 14.87 -4.00
N ARG A 220 4.05 15.99 -4.69
CA ARG A 220 3.28 17.18 -4.30
C ARG A 220 1.92 17.25 -4.98
N ASN A 221 1.83 16.72 -6.20
CA ASN A 221 0.63 16.80 -7.02
C ASN A 221 0.26 15.39 -7.47
N PHE A 222 -0.63 14.74 -6.75
CA PHE A 222 -1.03 13.37 -7.02
C PHE A 222 -2.54 13.18 -6.94
N THR A 223 -2.99 12.13 -7.58
CA THR A 223 -4.34 11.61 -7.42
C THR A 223 -4.25 10.27 -6.71
N ALA A 224 -5.12 10.06 -5.73
CA ALA A 224 -5.26 8.83 -4.98
C ALA A 224 -6.65 8.23 -5.16
N PHE A 225 -6.70 6.90 -5.11
CA PHE A 225 -7.95 6.11 -5.11
C PHE A 225 -8.01 5.23 -3.88
N TRP A 226 -9.19 5.17 -3.27
CA TRP A 226 -9.49 4.34 -2.13
C TRP A 226 -10.97 3.93 -2.12
N ARG A 227 -11.28 2.63 -2.10
CA ARG A 227 -12.67 2.10 -2.03
C ARG A 227 -13.64 2.77 -2.99
N GLY A 228 -13.20 2.99 -4.25
CA GLY A 228 -14.01 3.65 -5.27
C GLY A 228 -14.12 5.17 -5.16
N GLN A 229 -13.47 5.78 -4.18
CA GLN A 229 -13.30 7.23 -4.09
C GLN A 229 -12.04 7.66 -4.85
N LYS A 230 -12.06 8.86 -5.43
CA LYS A 230 -10.94 9.49 -6.12
C LYS A 230 -10.78 10.91 -5.59
N LYS A 231 -9.58 11.27 -5.16
CA LYS A 231 -9.22 12.63 -4.74
C LYS A 231 -7.91 13.06 -5.38
N THR A 232 -7.85 14.32 -5.82
CA THR A 232 -6.63 14.95 -6.34
C THR A 232 -6.11 15.95 -5.31
N PHE A 233 -4.82 15.92 -5.08
CA PHE A 233 -4.10 16.75 -4.12
C PHE A 233 -3.09 17.60 -4.88
N VAL A 234 -3.07 18.89 -4.57
CA VAL A 234 -2.17 19.90 -5.17
C VAL A 234 -1.39 20.56 -4.05
N ASP A 235 -0.07 20.65 -4.21
CA ASP A 235 0.86 21.16 -3.19
C ASP A 235 0.65 20.52 -1.79
N TYR A 236 0.36 19.23 -1.79
CA TYR A 236 0.07 18.48 -0.57
C TYR A 236 1.35 18.22 0.22
N LEU A 237 1.42 18.78 1.47
CA LEU A 237 2.47 18.64 2.51
C LEU A 237 3.92 18.91 2.05
#